data_a800c5c21db4d87e18bfeeb4935adaec
#
_entry.id   a800c5c21db4d87e18bfeeb4935adaec
#
_cell.length_a   1.000
_cell.length_b   1.000
_cell.length_c   1.000
_cell.angle_alpha   90.00
_cell.angle_beta   90.00
_cell.angle_gamma   90.00
#
_symmetry.space_group_name_H-M   'P 1'
#
loop_
_entity.id
_entity.type
_entity.pdbx_description
1 polymer ?
#
loop_
_entity_poly.entity_id
_entity_poly.type
_entity_poly.pdbx_seq_one_letter_code
_entity_poly.pdbx_strand_id
1 'polypeptide(L)'
;MEHYKYVIVGNGIAGLRAADTIRSEDRDGTICMVSEEPFLSYSRPLISYYIGGETTFEKMFYHEQDWYDKRDIKLELGNAVVRFEPISNRLTLKDGKEISYDKLLIATGGKSQVPDMPGKDLDGIYTFTDLGTTQKIKEKIKDARRAFVIGGGLVGLKAAQGLVDAGLDVTVVIASNQIMSQLLDETAASIVKRRLDRKGIRVILNTSISEVLGKDKVEG
;
A
#
# COMPACT_ATOMS: atom_id res chain seq x y z
N MET A 1 16.71 -25.78 -7.85
CA MET A 1 16.91 -24.32 -7.72
C MET A 1 16.82 -23.70 -9.10
N GLU A 2 15.93 -22.72 -9.28
CA GLU A 2 15.81 -21.99 -10.54
C GLU A 2 16.83 -20.85 -10.59
N HIS A 3 17.35 -20.54 -11.78
CA HIS A 3 18.32 -19.46 -11.99
C HIS A 3 17.78 -18.44 -12.99
N TYR A 4 17.91 -17.15 -12.65
CA TYR A 4 17.51 -16.04 -13.52
C TYR A 4 18.66 -15.03 -13.65
N LYS A 5 18.83 -14.47 -14.82
CA LYS A 5 19.79 -13.38 -15.02
C LYS A 5 19.41 -12.16 -14.17
N TYR A 6 18.11 -11.84 -14.11
CA TYR A 6 17.57 -10.72 -13.35
C TYR A 6 16.49 -11.18 -12.39
N VAL A 7 16.64 -10.86 -11.10
CA VAL A 7 15.57 -11.01 -10.12
C VAL A 7 15.17 -9.64 -9.59
N ILE A 8 13.87 -9.37 -9.55
CA ILE A 8 13.28 -8.14 -9.03
C ILE A 8 12.37 -8.50 -7.86
N VAL A 9 12.72 -8.04 -6.66
CA VAL A 9 11.90 -8.23 -5.46
C VAL A 9 11.00 -7.01 -5.26
N GLY A 10 9.73 -7.19 -5.56
CA GLY A 10 8.70 -6.16 -5.52
C GLY A 10 8.04 -5.94 -6.88
N ASN A 11 6.73 -6.21 -6.95
CA ASN A 11 5.90 -5.98 -8.13
C ASN A 11 5.11 -4.66 -8.03
N GLY A 12 5.72 -3.62 -7.46
CA GLY A 12 5.20 -2.25 -7.50
C GLY A 12 5.66 -1.53 -8.77
N ILE A 13 5.31 -0.22 -8.88
CA ILE A 13 5.63 0.57 -10.07
C ILE A 13 7.15 0.61 -10.37
N ALA A 14 8.01 0.62 -9.35
CA ALA A 14 9.46 0.62 -9.53
C ALA A 14 9.95 -0.71 -10.16
N GLY A 15 9.50 -1.85 -9.62
CA GLY A 15 9.82 -3.17 -10.15
C GLY A 15 9.28 -3.36 -11.56
N LEU A 16 8.03 -2.96 -11.81
CA LEU A 16 7.40 -3.04 -13.13
C LEU A 16 8.19 -2.26 -14.19
N ARG A 17 8.57 -1.02 -13.88
CA ARG A 17 9.35 -0.18 -14.81
C ARG A 17 10.76 -0.71 -15.03
N ALA A 18 11.38 -1.25 -13.97
CA ALA A 18 12.68 -1.91 -14.11
C ALA A 18 12.61 -3.12 -15.03
N ALA A 19 11.59 -3.98 -14.89
CA ALA A 19 11.38 -5.13 -15.75
C ALA A 19 11.18 -4.73 -17.22
N ASP A 20 10.38 -3.69 -17.47
CA ASP A 20 10.15 -3.15 -18.82
C ASP A 20 11.44 -2.61 -19.46
N THR A 21 12.22 -1.85 -18.67
CA THR A 21 13.52 -1.32 -19.11
C THR A 21 14.54 -2.44 -19.38
N ILE A 22 14.65 -3.41 -18.46
CA ILE A 22 15.55 -4.57 -18.66
C ILE A 22 15.20 -5.28 -19.97
N ARG A 23 13.92 -5.55 -20.22
CA ARG A 23 13.51 -6.24 -21.45
C ARG A 23 13.79 -5.45 -22.72
N SER A 24 13.76 -4.11 -22.66
CA SER A 24 14.12 -3.26 -23.81
C SER A 24 15.61 -3.29 -24.12
N GLU A 25 16.47 -3.45 -23.09
CA GLU A 25 17.94 -3.47 -23.23
C GLU A 25 18.50 -4.88 -23.41
N ASP A 26 17.84 -5.89 -22.82
CA ASP A 26 18.24 -7.30 -22.86
C ASP A 26 17.03 -8.18 -23.25
N ARG A 27 16.96 -8.53 -24.53
CA ARG A 27 15.83 -9.28 -25.10
C ARG A 27 15.76 -10.73 -24.64
N ASP A 28 16.89 -11.32 -24.30
CA ASP A 28 17.02 -12.76 -24.05
C ASP A 28 17.28 -13.10 -22.58
N GLY A 29 17.59 -12.09 -21.75
CA GLY A 29 17.86 -12.29 -20.33
C GLY A 29 16.62 -12.75 -19.56
N THR A 30 16.75 -13.83 -18.80
CA THR A 30 15.65 -14.34 -17.96
C THR A 30 15.32 -13.37 -16.83
N ILE A 31 14.02 -13.05 -16.63
CA ILE A 31 13.55 -12.12 -15.59
C ILE A 31 12.56 -12.85 -14.69
N CYS A 32 12.78 -12.76 -13.37
CA CYS A 32 11.81 -13.19 -12.37
C CYS A 32 11.45 -12.01 -11.47
N MET A 33 10.14 -11.77 -11.29
CA MET A 33 9.62 -10.80 -10.33
C MET A 33 8.96 -11.55 -9.17
N VAL A 34 9.37 -11.22 -7.94
CA VAL A 34 8.88 -11.83 -6.70
C VAL A 34 8.07 -10.79 -5.93
N SER A 35 6.90 -11.15 -5.43
CA SER A 35 6.03 -10.26 -4.65
C SER A 35 5.36 -10.98 -3.47
N GLU A 36 5.35 -10.32 -2.31
CA GLU A 36 4.56 -10.75 -1.14
C GLU A 36 3.06 -10.67 -1.44
N GLU A 37 2.62 -9.64 -2.19
CA GLU A 37 1.23 -9.48 -2.58
C GLU A 37 0.86 -10.45 -3.73
N PRO A 38 -0.34 -11.08 -3.69
CA PRO A 38 -0.77 -12.03 -4.72
C PRO A 38 -1.39 -11.33 -5.94
N PHE A 39 -1.09 -10.07 -6.15
CA PHE A 39 -1.69 -9.24 -7.19
C PHE A 39 -0.66 -8.83 -8.25
N LEU A 40 -1.12 -8.65 -9.48
CA LEU A 40 -0.36 -7.95 -10.51
C LEU A 40 -0.10 -6.50 -10.06
N SER A 41 0.84 -5.83 -10.72
CA SER A 41 1.19 -4.45 -10.40
C SER A 41 0.00 -3.51 -10.57
N TYR A 42 -0.33 -2.76 -9.55
CA TYR A 42 -1.48 -1.86 -9.50
C TYR A 42 -1.10 -0.45 -9.02
N SER A 43 -1.97 0.50 -9.32
CA SER A 43 -1.83 1.89 -8.91
C SER A 43 -2.25 2.08 -7.45
N ARG A 44 -1.27 2.19 -6.53
CA ARG A 44 -1.55 2.47 -5.12
C ARG A 44 -2.34 3.76 -4.88
N PRO A 45 -2.15 4.87 -5.64
CA PRO A 45 -3.01 6.04 -5.51
C PRO A 45 -4.50 5.77 -5.75
N LEU A 46 -4.87 4.76 -6.53
CA LEU A 46 -6.26 4.42 -6.80
C LEU A 46 -6.97 3.70 -5.64
N ILE A 47 -6.25 3.27 -4.60
CA ILE A 47 -6.82 2.61 -3.43
C ILE A 47 -7.94 3.45 -2.79
N SER A 48 -7.75 4.76 -2.64
CA SER A 48 -8.77 5.66 -2.08
C SER A 48 -10.03 5.74 -2.96
N TYR A 49 -9.85 5.80 -4.27
CA TYR A 49 -10.96 5.81 -5.25
C TYR A 49 -11.71 4.46 -5.28
N TYR A 50 -10.99 3.37 -5.08
CA TYR A 50 -11.58 2.04 -4.98
C TYR A 50 -12.45 1.89 -3.72
N ILE A 51 -12.01 2.41 -2.56
CA ILE A 51 -12.83 2.46 -1.34
C ILE A 51 -14.06 3.33 -1.56
N GLY A 52 -13.90 4.53 -2.11
CA GLY A 52 -14.99 5.47 -2.39
C GLY A 52 -15.94 5.05 -3.51
N GLY A 53 -15.66 3.94 -4.21
CA GLY A 53 -16.51 3.45 -5.30
C GLY A 53 -16.35 4.18 -6.64
N GLU A 54 -15.34 5.07 -6.77
CA GLU A 54 -15.07 5.82 -8.00
C GLU A 54 -14.31 4.99 -9.05
N THR A 55 -13.70 3.86 -8.66
CA THR A 55 -13.04 2.91 -9.56
C THR A 55 -13.35 1.48 -9.18
N THR A 56 -13.15 0.54 -10.11
CA THR A 56 -13.31 -0.90 -9.86
C THR A 56 -11.97 -1.57 -9.58
N PHE A 57 -12.00 -2.77 -9.03
CA PHE A 57 -10.80 -3.57 -8.75
C PHE A 57 -9.95 -3.77 -10.01
N GLU A 58 -10.58 -4.12 -11.13
CA GLU A 58 -9.92 -4.43 -12.40
C GLU A 58 -9.19 -3.19 -12.98
N LYS A 59 -9.76 -2.01 -12.82
CA LYS A 59 -9.18 -0.75 -13.31
C LYS A 59 -7.99 -0.26 -12.50
N MET A 60 -7.65 -0.91 -11.40
CA MET A 60 -6.49 -0.54 -10.59
C MET A 60 -5.18 -1.05 -11.17
N PHE A 61 -5.19 -2.12 -11.95
CA PHE A 61 -3.99 -2.75 -12.49
C PHE A 61 -3.38 -1.95 -13.64
N TYR A 62 -2.05 -1.86 -13.67
CA TYR A 62 -1.33 -1.21 -14.77
C TYR A 62 -1.39 -2.03 -16.06
N HIS A 63 -1.31 -3.36 -15.91
CA HIS A 63 -1.30 -4.32 -17.00
C HIS A 63 -2.00 -5.61 -16.58
N GLU A 64 -2.49 -6.34 -17.56
CA GLU A 64 -2.98 -7.69 -17.41
C GLU A 64 -1.83 -8.72 -17.51
N GLN A 65 -2.11 -10.00 -17.24
CA GLN A 65 -1.13 -11.09 -17.26
C GLN A 65 -0.39 -11.17 -18.60
N ASP A 66 -1.08 -10.95 -19.71
CA ASP A 66 -0.52 -11.02 -21.06
C ASP A 66 0.65 -10.05 -21.31
N TRP A 67 0.71 -8.94 -20.57
CA TRP A 67 1.83 -8.00 -20.66
C TRP A 67 3.13 -8.62 -20.13
N TYR A 68 3.06 -9.39 -19.05
CA TYR A 68 4.19 -10.12 -18.47
C TYR A 68 4.59 -11.31 -19.36
N ASP A 69 3.60 -12.04 -19.87
CA ASP A 69 3.81 -13.20 -20.74
C ASP A 69 4.51 -12.80 -22.06
N LYS A 70 4.07 -11.72 -22.70
CA LYS A 70 4.70 -11.18 -23.91
C LYS A 70 6.15 -10.71 -23.70
N ARG A 71 6.54 -10.46 -22.45
CA ARG A 71 7.89 -10.03 -22.07
C ARG A 71 8.73 -11.15 -21.46
N ASP A 72 8.20 -12.36 -21.45
CA ASP A 72 8.83 -13.52 -20.80
C ASP A 72 9.31 -13.18 -19.39
N ILE A 73 8.42 -12.58 -18.58
CA ILE A 73 8.65 -12.24 -17.18
C ILE A 73 7.97 -13.29 -16.30
N LYS A 74 8.76 -14.08 -15.59
CA LYS A 74 8.26 -15.02 -14.60
C LYS A 74 7.77 -14.26 -13.36
N LEU A 75 6.56 -14.56 -12.91
CA LEU A 75 5.97 -13.99 -11.68
C LEU A 75 5.92 -15.04 -10.58
N GLU A 76 6.38 -14.65 -9.39
CA GLU A 76 6.24 -15.36 -8.12
C GLU A 76 5.42 -14.45 -7.18
N LEU A 77 4.09 -14.50 -7.31
CA LEU A 77 3.16 -13.67 -6.55
C LEU A 77 2.65 -14.38 -5.29
N GLY A 78 2.37 -13.62 -4.22
CA GLY A 78 1.95 -14.16 -2.94
C GLY A 78 3.07 -14.88 -2.17
N ASN A 79 4.30 -14.71 -2.60
CA ASN A 79 5.45 -15.48 -2.11
C ASN A 79 6.59 -14.54 -1.71
N ALA A 80 6.62 -14.15 -0.43
CA ALA A 80 7.62 -13.22 0.10
C ALA A 80 9.03 -13.81 0.09
N VAL A 81 10.04 -12.98 -0.15
CA VAL A 81 11.44 -13.33 0.14
C VAL A 81 11.64 -13.32 1.66
N VAL A 82 12.00 -14.46 2.24
CA VAL A 82 12.23 -14.61 3.69
C VAL A 82 13.71 -14.68 4.05
N ARG A 83 14.58 -14.99 3.10
CA ARG A 83 16.03 -15.03 3.28
C ARG A 83 16.76 -14.52 2.05
N PHE A 84 17.80 -13.75 2.30
CA PHE A 84 18.68 -13.17 1.29
C PHE A 84 20.14 -13.51 1.60
N GLU A 85 20.81 -14.12 0.64
CA GLU A 85 22.22 -14.54 0.74
C GLU A 85 23.04 -13.87 -0.37
N PRO A 86 23.62 -12.68 -0.13
CA PRO A 86 24.30 -11.92 -1.18
C PRO A 86 25.58 -12.58 -1.68
N ILE A 87 26.30 -13.33 -0.83
CA ILE A 87 27.56 -13.99 -1.21
C ILE A 87 27.34 -15.11 -2.22
N SER A 88 26.24 -15.86 -2.06
CA SER A 88 25.87 -16.97 -2.94
C SER A 88 24.87 -16.58 -4.04
N ASN A 89 24.47 -15.30 -4.12
CA ASN A 89 23.44 -14.79 -5.02
C ASN A 89 22.14 -15.61 -4.95
N ARG A 90 21.62 -15.83 -3.74
CA ARG A 90 20.42 -16.65 -3.49
C ARG A 90 19.36 -15.90 -2.70
N LEU A 91 18.11 -16.25 -3.04
CA LEU A 91 16.91 -15.87 -2.29
C LEU A 91 16.17 -17.14 -1.89
N THR A 92 15.61 -17.16 -0.69
CA THR A 92 14.63 -18.18 -0.29
C THR A 92 13.27 -17.53 -0.13
N LEU A 93 12.26 -18.09 -0.75
CA LEU A 93 10.88 -17.65 -0.67
C LEU A 93 10.15 -18.32 0.50
N LYS A 94 9.00 -17.79 0.87
CA LYS A 94 8.20 -18.23 2.02
C LYS A 94 7.76 -19.71 1.90
N ASP A 95 7.52 -20.20 0.70
CA ASP A 95 7.18 -21.60 0.42
C ASP A 95 8.39 -22.55 0.43
N GLY A 96 9.60 -22.04 0.67
CA GLY A 96 10.86 -22.79 0.66
C GLY A 96 11.54 -22.87 -0.70
N LYS A 97 10.96 -22.29 -1.76
CA LYS A 97 11.59 -22.24 -3.08
C LYS A 97 12.87 -21.40 -3.02
N GLU A 98 13.95 -21.90 -3.61
CA GLU A 98 15.20 -21.18 -3.77
C GLU A 98 15.37 -20.68 -5.20
N ILE A 99 15.78 -19.42 -5.33
CA ILE A 99 16.07 -18.74 -6.59
C ILE A 99 17.50 -18.18 -6.54
N SER A 100 18.28 -18.43 -7.58
CA SER A 100 19.58 -17.80 -7.77
C SER A 100 19.54 -16.75 -8.89
N TYR A 101 20.47 -15.79 -8.87
CA TYR A 101 20.46 -14.68 -9.80
C TYR A 101 21.88 -14.18 -10.14
N ASP A 102 22.01 -13.54 -11.31
CA ASP A 102 23.21 -12.75 -11.64
C ASP A 102 23.09 -11.32 -11.09
N LYS A 103 21.89 -10.72 -11.22
CA LYS A 103 21.61 -9.35 -10.78
C LYS A 103 20.29 -9.29 -10.01
N LEU A 104 20.31 -8.60 -8.89
CA LEU A 104 19.15 -8.41 -8.01
C LEU A 104 18.78 -6.93 -7.91
N LEU A 105 17.49 -6.64 -8.09
CA LEU A 105 16.89 -5.36 -7.73
C LEU A 105 15.93 -5.55 -6.55
N ILE A 106 16.14 -4.77 -5.49
CA ILE A 106 15.23 -4.69 -4.34
C ILE A 106 14.33 -3.46 -4.54
N ALA A 107 13.07 -3.70 -4.86
CA ALA A 107 12.05 -2.70 -5.14
C ALA A 107 10.77 -2.93 -4.30
N THR A 108 10.95 -3.34 -3.04
CA THR A 108 9.88 -3.75 -2.12
C THR A 108 8.98 -2.61 -1.66
N GLY A 109 9.38 -1.35 -1.86
CA GLY A 109 8.63 -0.19 -1.39
C GLY A 109 8.71 -0.02 0.13
N GLY A 110 7.66 0.55 0.70
CA GLY A 110 7.54 0.77 2.15
C GLY A 110 6.34 0.05 2.73
N LYS A 111 6.44 -0.32 4.02
CA LYS A 111 5.35 -0.91 4.80
C LYS A 111 4.89 0.09 5.86
N SER A 112 3.59 0.34 5.92
CA SER A 112 3.02 1.16 6.97
C SER A 112 3.11 0.47 8.32
N GLN A 113 3.36 1.27 9.35
CA GLN A 113 3.39 0.81 10.73
C GLN A 113 2.17 1.37 11.47
N VAL A 114 1.54 0.52 12.29
CA VAL A 114 0.58 0.97 13.30
C VAL A 114 1.41 1.48 14.48
N PRO A 115 1.14 2.70 14.99
CA PRO A 115 1.82 3.20 16.18
C PRO A 115 1.68 2.24 17.36
N ASP A 116 2.71 2.18 18.20
CA ASP A 116 2.68 1.36 19.41
C ASP A 116 1.79 2.03 20.45
N MET A 117 0.63 1.46 20.72
CA MET A 117 -0.37 1.97 21.67
C MET A 117 -1.27 0.84 22.16
N PRO A 118 -1.85 0.94 23.35
CA PRO A 118 -2.84 -0.02 23.83
C PRO A 118 -4.00 -0.16 22.84
N GLY A 119 -4.41 -1.41 22.58
CA GLY A 119 -5.50 -1.72 21.67
C GLY A 119 -5.14 -1.77 20.19
N LYS A 120 -3.86 -1.60 19.82
CA LYS A 120 -3.41 -1.59 18.40
C LYS A 120 -3.70 -2.85 17.61
N ASP A 121 -3.95 -3.97 18.28
CA ASP A 121 -4.19 -5.29 17.66
C ASP A 121 -5.68 -5.65 17.59
N LEU A 122 -6.59 -4.76 18.02
CA LEU A 122 -8.03 -4.96 17.90
C LEU A 122 -8.48 -5.05 16.44
N ASP A 123 -9.50 -5.90 16.18
CA ASP A 123 -10.13 -5.93 14.85
C ASP A 123 -10.78 -4.57 14.52
N GLY A 124 -10.53 -4.08 13.32
CA GLY A 124 -10.97 -2.75 12.87
C GLY A 124 -9.84 -1.73 12.75
N ILE A 125 -8.59 -2.13 13.10
CA ILE A 125 -7.40 -1.29 12.85
C ILE A 125 -6.73 -1.76 11.57
N TYR A 126 -6.53 -0.82 10.66
CA TYR A 126 -5.96 -1.10 9.34
C TYR A 126 -4.91 -0.06 8.96
N THR A 127 -3.91 -0.49 8.21
CA THR A 127 -3.04 0.40 7.42
C THR A 127 -3.67 0.66 6.05
N PHE A 128 -3.24 1.73 5.37
CA PHE A 128 -3.84 2.12 4.09
C PHE A 128 -2.77 2.22 2.99
N THR A 129 -2.14 1.09 2.65
CA THR A 129 -1.04 1.10 1.66
C THR A 129 -1.06 -0.05 0.67
N ASP A 130 -1.82 -1.11 0.92
CA ASP A 130 -1.86 -2.29 0.07
C ASP A 130 -3.30 -2.70 -0.26
N LEU A 131 -3.44 -3.44 -1.36
CA LEU A 131 -4.73 -3.82 -1.88
C LEU A 131 -5.43 -4.88 -1.02
N GLY A 132 -4.67 -5.80 -0.41
CA GLY A 132 -5.23 -6.83 0.46
C GLY A 132 -5.88 -6.22 1.71
N THR A 133 -5.20 -5.28 2.38
CA THR A 133 -5.78 -4.53 3.50
C THR A 133 -6.96 -3.67 3.05
N THR A 134 -6.87 -3.06 1.85
CA THR A 134 -7.96 -2.25 1.29
C THR A 134 -9.24 -3.07 1.07
N GLN A 135 -9.12 -4.32 0.60
CA GLN A 135 -10.27 -5.22 0.46
C GLN A 135 -10.93 -5.50 1.82
N LYS A 136 -10.12 -5.75 2.87
CA LYS A 136 -10.63 -5.93 4.23
C LYS A 136 -11.36 -4.67 4.74
N ILE A 137 -10.80 -3.48 4.51
CA ILE A 137 -11.46 -2.21 4.84
C ILE A 137 -12.79 -2.12 4.10
N LYS A 138 -12.82 -2.42 2.80
CA LYS A 138 -14.05 -2.34 1.97
C LYS A 138 -15.16 -3.27 2.46
N GLU A 139 -14.82 -4.43 2.99
CA GLU A 139 -15.81 -5.31 3.63
C GLU A 139 -16.26 -4.72 4.98
N LYS A 140 -15.34 -4.24 5.80
CA LYS A 140 -15.63 -3.75 7.15
C LYS A 140 -16.52 -2.49 7.15
N ILE A 141 -16.33 -1.59 6.19
CA ILE A 141 -17.10 -0.34 6.12
C ILE A 141 -18.56 -0.54 5.78
N LYS A 142 -19.00 -1.71 5.29
CA LYS A 142 -20.41 -2.02 5.06
C LYS A 142 -21.24 -1.94 6.34
N ASP A 143 -20.64 -2.27 7.48
CA ASP A 143 -21.27 -2.29 8.80
C ASP A 143 -20.84 -1.13 9.68
N ALA A 144 -19.91 -0.29 9.21
CA ALA A 144 -19.39 0.84 9.95
C ALA A 144 -20.14 2.14 9.61
N ARG A 145 -20.23 3.03 10.59
CA ARG A 145 -20.78 4.38 10.40
C ARG A 145 -19.74 5.46 10.56
N ARG A 146 -18.70 5.19 11.33
CA ARG A 146 -17.64 6.16 11.66
C ARG A 146 -16.27 5.56 11.40
N ALA A 147 -15.33 6.40 11.03
CA ALA A 147 -13.94 6.03 10.91
C ALA A 147 -13.02 7.13 11.49
N PHE A 148 -11.95 6.69 12.15
CA PHE A 148 -10.87 7.55 12.57
C PHE A 148 -9.63 7.29 11.71
N VAL A 149 -9.01 8.35 11.24
CA VAL A 149 -7.75 8.28 10.48
C VAL A 149 -6.66 8.93 11.32
N ILE A 150 -5.62 8.17 11.63
CA ILE A 150 -4.46 8.67 12.39
C ILE A 150 -3.42 9.16 11.39
N GLY A 151 -3.14 10.46 11.41
CA GLY A 151 -2.13 11.09 10.58
C GLY A 151 -2.67 11.96 9.45
N GLY A 152 -2.13 13.16 9.33
CA GLY A 152 -2.52 14.20 8.37
C GLY A 152 -1.60 14.30 7.15
N GLY A 153 -0.84 13.26 6.83
CA GLY A 153 -0.07 13.17 5.59
C GLY A 153 -0.95 12.81 4.38
N LEU A 154 -0.36 12.81 3.19
CA LEU A 154 -1.08 12.58 1.93
C LEU A 154 -1.88 11.25 1.95
N VAL A 155 -1.29 10.16 2.44
CA VAL A 155 -1.96 8.85 2.48
C VAL A 155 -3.17 8.89 3.42
N GLY A 156 -3.03 9.46 4.62
CA GLY A 156 -4.13 9.58 5.58
C GLY A 156 -5.29 10.42 5.05
N LEU A 157 -4.98 11.57 4.41
CA LEU A 157 -6.00 12.43 3.81
C LEU A 157 -6.70 11.76 2.62
N LYS A 158 -5.98 10.96 1.82
CA LYS A 158 -6.58 10.17 0.73
C LYS A 158 -7.44 9.02 1.27
N ALA A 159 -7.04 8.39 2.37
CA ALA A 159 -7.87 7.40 3.07
C ALA A 159 -9.16 8.04 3.57
N ALA A 160 -9.06 9.19 4.27
CA ALA A 160 -10.21 9.93 4.76
C ALA A 160 -11.19 10.31 3.64
N GLN A 161 -10.66 10.78 2.50
CA GLN A 161 -11.49 11.08 1.34
C GLN A 161 -12.26 9.84 0.87
N GLY A 162 -11.58 8.71 0.61
CA GLY A 162 -12.23 7.49 0.14
C GLY A 162 -13.29 6.97 1.12
N LEU A 163 -13.05 7.08 2.44
CA LEU A 163 -14.00 6.67 3.47
C LEU A 163 -15.24 7.58 3.51
N VAL A 164 -15.09 8.90 3.35
CA VAL A 164 -16.24 9.82 3.23
C VAL A 164 -17.02 9.53 1.95
N ASP A 165 -16.34 9.33 0.82
CA ASP A 165 -16.99 9.02 -0.45
C ASP A 165 -17.73 7.65 -0.38
N ALA A 166 -17.30 6.75 0.51
CA ALA A 166 -18.01 5.51 0.87
C ALA A 166 -19.16 5.70 1.88
N GLY A 167 -19.41 6.92 2.36
CA GLY A 167 -20.55 7.28 3.21
C GLY A 167 -20.30 7.26 4.72
N LEU A 168 -19.05 7.20 5.18
CA LEU A 168 -18.74 7.22 6.61
C LEU A 168 -18.57 8.65 7.16
N ASP A 169 -18.87 8.84 8.43
CA ASP A 169 -18.48 10.03 9.22
C ASP A 169 -17.00 9.88 9.59
N VAL A 170 -16.14 10.73 9.06
CA VAL A 170 -14.68 10.58 9.17
C VAL A 170 -14.06 11.69 10.00
N THR A 171 -13.25 11.28 10.98
CA THR A 171 -12.40 12.18 11.76
C THR A 171 -10.92 11.86 11.53
N VAL A 172 -10.14 12.87 11.14
CA VAL A 172 -8.67 12.77 11.02
C VAL A 172 -8.03 13.38 12.25
N VAL A 173 -7.20 12.60 12.95
CA VAL A 173 -6.47 13.05 14.16
C VAL A 173 -5.00 13.24 13.80
N ILE A 174 -4.47 14.42 14.13
CA ILE A 174 -3.14 14.87 13.71
C ILE A 174 -2.37 15.42 14.90
N ALA A 175 -1.20 14.85 15.18
CA ALA A 175 -0.34 15.30 16.27
C ALA A 175 0.27 16.70 16.05
N SER A 176 0.51 17.09 14.79
CA SER A 176 1.05 18.40 14.44
C SER A 176 -0.03 19.49 14.44
N ASN A 177 0.43 20.75 14.41
CA ASN A 177 -0.41 21.95 14.38
C ASN A 177 -1.10 22.19 13.02
N GLN A 178 -0.72 21.44 11.97
CA GLN A 178 -1.33 21.55 10.65
C GLN A 178 -1.31 20.23 9.88
N ILE A 179 -2.15 20.12 8.86
CA ILE A 179 -2.13 19.01 7.91
C ILE A 179 -0.89 19.12 7.02
N MET A 180 -0.36 17.98 6.58
CA MET A 180 0.78 17.89 5.65
C MET A 180 1.97 18.78 6.06
N SER A 181 2.25 18.85 7.35
CA SER A 181 3.23 19.76 7.98
C SER A 181 4.66 19.67 7.42
N GLN A 182 5.01 18.54 6.81
CA GLN A 182 6.32 18.35 6.16
C GLN A 182 6.34 18.75 4.68
N LEU A 183 5.18 19.09 4.08
CA LEU A 183 5.03 19.31 2.64
C LEU A 183 4.45 20.67 2.29
N LEU A 184 3.67 21.27 3.19
CA LEU A 184 2.94 22.51 2.94
C LEU A 184 3.28 23.56 3.98
N ASP A 185 3.32 24.82 3.56
CA ASP A 185 3.25 25.97 4.45
C ASP A 185 1.84 26.15 5.05
N GLU A 186 1.70 27.08 6.00
CA GLU A 186 0.43 27.34 6.69
C GLU A 186 -0.68 27.77 5.72
N THR A 187 -0.34 28.58 4.73
CA THR A 187 -1.31 29.10 3.75
C THR A 187 -1.87 27.96 2.91
N ALA A 188 -1.01 27.13 2.31
CA ALA A 188 -1.41 25.98 1.52
C ALA A 188 -2.16 24.93 2.37
N ALA A 189 -1.69 24.65 3.58
CA ALA A 189 -2.37 23.76 4.53
C ALA A 189 -3.77 24.25 4.87
N SER A 190 -3.98 25.57 5.07
CA SER A 190 -5.30 26.15 5.34
C SER A 190 -6.27 25.98 4.17
N ILE A 191 -5.78 26.06 2.93
CA ILE A 191 -6.60 25.85 1.72
C ILE A 191 -7.07 24.38 1.65
N VAL A 192 -6.16 23.44 1.86
CA VAL A 192 -6.49 22.02 1.88
C VAL A 192 -7.46 21.71 3.02
N LYS A 193 -7.23 22.24 4.23
CA LYS A 193 -8.14 22.06 5.37
C LYS A 193 -9.57 22.52 5.05
N ARG A 194 -9.75 23.70 4.49
CA ARG A 194 -11.08 24.19 4.07
C ARG A 194 -11.76 23.26 3.06
N ARG A 195 -10.99 22.59 2.19
CA ARG A 195 -11.56 21.62 1.25
C ARG A 195 -12.00 20.33 1.95
N LEU A 196 -11.24 19.88 2.95
CA LEU A 196 -11.63 18.72 3.79
C LEU A 196 -12.90 19.03 4.57
N ASP A 197 -12.99 20.21 5.20
CA ASP A 197 -14.17 20.65 5.96
C ASP A 197 -15.43 20.68 5.05
N ARG A 198 -15.30 21.18 3.80
CA ARG A 198 -16.41 21.18 2.82
C ARG A 198 -16.83 19.78 2.38
N LYS A 199 -15.93 18.79 2.45
CA LYS A 199 -16.23 17.38 2.22
C LYS A 199 -16.81 16.67 3.45
N GLY A 200 -16.98 17.34 4.57
CA GLY A 200 -17.48 16.77 5.80
C GLY A 200 -16.43 16.00 6.62
N ILE A 201 -15.15 16.14 6.30
CA ILE A 201 -14.05 15.49 7.03
C ILE A 201 -13.71 16.38 8.24
N ARG A 202 -13.91 15.86 9.45
CA ARG A 202 -13.49 16.54 10.68
C ARG A 202 -11.99 16.38 10.87
N VAL A 203 -11.28 17.47 11.14
CA VAL A 203 -9.83 17.44 11.40
C VAL A 203 -9.56 17.95 12.81
N ILE A 204 -8.89 17.15 13.63
CA ILE A 204 -8.44 17.49 14.99
C ILE A 204 -6.91 17.60 14.96
N LEU A 205 -6.40 18.81 15.21
CA LEU A 205 -4.97 19.11 15.22
C LEU A 205 -4.42 19.06 16.66
N ASN A 206 -3.09 19.04 16.80
CA ASN A 206 -2.39 19.01 18.09
C ASN A 206 -2.88 17.89 19.04
N THR A 207 -3.27 16.75 18.46
CA THR A 207 -3.88 15.65 19.21
C THR A 207 -3.28 14.33 18.78
N SER A 208 -2.91 13.50 19.73
CA SER A 208 -2.45 12.12 19.52
C SER A 208 -3.46 11.14 20.12
N ILE A 209 -3.57 9.96 19.51
CA ILE A 209 -4.32 8.86 20.08
C ILE A 209 -3.44 8.20 21.15
N SER A 210 -3.95 8.07 22.37
CA SER A 210 -3.27 7.39 23.47
C SER A 210 -3.55 5.90 23.52
N GLU A 211 -4.76 5.50 23.16
CA GLU A 211 -5.22 4.12 23.16
C GLU A 211 -6.40 3.93 22.20
N VAL A 212 -6.67 2.69 21.84
CA VAL A 212 -7.89 2.27 21.12
C VAL A 212 -8.72 1.40 22.07
N LEU A 213 -9.98 1.77 22.27
CA LEU A 213 -10.88 1.08 23.18
C LEU A 213 -11.67 -0.01 22.47
N GLY A 214 -11.84 -1.13 23.16
CA GLY A 214 -12.65 -2.27 22.71
C GLY A 214 -12.22 -3.55 23.40
N LYS A 215 -13.01 -4.61 23.24
CA LYS A 215 -12.69 -5.93 23.76
C LYS A 215 -12.05 -6.81 22.70
N ASP A 216 -12.77 -7.12 21.65
CA ASP A 216 -12.31 -7.94 20.50
C ASP A 216 -12.17 -7.09 19.21
N LYS A 217 -12.89 -5.98 19.14
CA LYS A 217 -12.91 -5.04 18.02
C LYS A 217 -12.92 -3.61 18.52
N VAL A 218 -12.59 -2.68 17.65
CA VAL A 218 -12.63 -1.23 17.93
C VAL A 218 -14.05 -0.79 18.28
N GLU A 219 -14.20 -0.11 19.40
CA GLU A 219 -15.46 0.49 19.89
C GLU A 219 -15.32 2.01 20.07
N GLY A 220 -14.12 2.51 20.33
CA GLY A 220 -13.80 3.94 20.53
C GLY A 220 -12.31 4.25 20.52
#